data_77b471b8bea9c83d9d35db4d9965b842
#
_entry.id   77b471b8bea9c83d9d35db4d9965b842
#
_cell.length_a   1.000
_cell.length_b   1.000
_cell.length_c   1.000
_cell.angle_alpha   90.00
_cell.angle_beta   90.00
_cell.angle_gamma   90.00
#
_symmetry.space_group_name_H-M   'P 1'
#
loop_
_entity.id
_entity.type
_entity.pdbx_description
1 polymer ?
#
loop_
_entity_poly.entity_id
_entity_poly.type
_entity_poly.pdbx_seq_one_letter_code
_entity_poly.pdbx_strand_id
1 'polypeptide(L)'
;MRTFLVTFLLVAILSPVTAFAKDFGNGVTLSEETAISAILDAPADYVGKKVKVSGLVIDVCSTRGCWIYLAGDRDFEKIRIKVTDGEIVFPMEARGKVATVEGVVESMVLTREEVIKRRKHHAEEQGIDFDPASVTSGETVLRIRGLGASIDGV
;
A
#
# COMPACT_ATOMS: atom_id res chain seq x y z
N MET A 1 -38.93 -41.63 41.57
CA MET A 1 -38.73 -40.26 41.09
C MET A 1 -37.42 -40.23 40.33
N ARG A 2 -37.46 -40.22 39.00
CA ARG A 2 -36.27 -40.17 38.11
C ARG A 2 -36.17 -38.75 37.54
N THR A 3 -35.20 -37.99 38.02
CA THR A 3 -34.92 -36.61 37.57
C THR A 3 -34.13 -36.64 36.26
N PHE A 4 -34.74 -36.25 35.14
CA PHE A 4 -34.08 -36.08 33.87
C PHE A 4 -33.38 -34.70 33.86
N LEU A 5 -32.05 -34.71 33.85
CA LEU A 5 -31.22 -33.51 33.65
C LEU A 5 -31.12 -33.26 32.13
N VAL A 6 -31.82 -32.26 31.64
CA VAL A 6 -31.70 -31.82 30.25
C VAL A 6 -30.54 -30.83 30.16
N THR A 7 -29.39 -31.30 29.63
CA THR A 7 -28.24 -30.45 29.38
C THR A 7 -28.46 -29.69 28.06
N PHE A 8 -28.69 -28.39 28.16
CA PHE A 8 -28.84 -27.50 26.99
C PHE A 8 -27.45 -27.16 26.44
N LEU A 9 -27.07 -27.77 25.32
CA LEU A 9 -25.81 -27.50 24.62
C LEU A 9 -25.95 -26.19 23.82
N LEU A 10 -25.37 -25.11 24.34
CA LEU A 10 -25.33 -23.80 23.65
C LEU A 10 -24.29 -23.85 22.53
N VAL A 11 -24.71 -24.11 21.31
CA VAL A 11 -23.83 -24.02 20.12
C VAL A 11 -23.69 -22.55 19.74
N ALA A 12 -22.53 -21.96 20.07
CA ALA A 12 -22.18 -20.62 19.61
C ALA A 12 -21.84 -20.68 18.11
N ILE A 13 -22.73 -20.16 17.27
CA ILE A 13 -22.52 -20.01 15.84
C ILE A 13 -21.56 -18.83 15.66
N LEU A 14 -20.25 -19.11 15.47
CA LEU A 14 -19.29 -18.11 14.98
C LEU A 14 -19.60 -17.83 13.51
N SER A 15 -20.35 -16.75 13.25
CA SER A 15 -20.52 -16.25 11.88
C SER A 15 -19.22 -15.63 11.42
N PRO A 16 -18.62 -16.03 10.28
CA PRO A 16 -17.46 -15.34 9.72
C PRO A 16 -17.86 -13.90 9.36
N VAL A 17 -17.18 -12.93 9.93
CA VAL A 17 -17.27 -11.53 9.50
C VAL A 17 -16.54 -11.45 8.16
N THR A 18 -17.30 -11.43 7.06
CA THR A 18 -16.73 -11.13 5.74
C THR A 18 -16.36 -9.65 5.72
N ALA A 19 -15.07 -9.35 5.82
CA ALA A 19 -14.59 -8.01 5.52
C ALA A 19 -14.82 -7.75 4.02
N PHE A 20 -15.66 -6.78 3.69
CA PHE A 20 -15.85 -6.36 2.31
C PHE A 20 -14.64 -5.54 1.89
N ALA A 21 -13.98 -5.97 0.83
CA ALA A 21 -12.96 -5.19 0.16
C ALA A 21 -13.61 -4.16 -0.77
N LYS A 22 -13.05 -2.96 -0.86
CA LYS A 22 -13.49 -1.91 -1.77
C LYS A 22 -12.49 -1.74 -2.90
N ASP A 23 -13.00 -1.74 -4.13
CA ASP A 23 -12.20 -1.56 -5.33
C ASP A 23 -12.04 -0.08 -5.69
N PHE A 24 -10.86 0.26 -6.19
CA PHE A 24 -10.46 1.58 -6.65
C PHE A 24 -9.89 1.49 -8.07
N GLY A 25 -10.17 2.49 -8.90
CA GLY A 25 -9.71 2.52 -10.29
C GLY A 25 -10.23 1.31 -11.09
N ASN A 26 -9.34 0.62 -11.78
CA ASN A 26 -9.71 -0.56 -12.59
C ASN A 26 -9.87 -1.85 -11.79
N GLY A 27 -9.77 -1.78 -10.45
CA GLY A 27 -9.70 -2.97 -9.62
C GLY A 27 -8.41 -3.78 -9.84
N VAL A 28 -8.43 -5.04 -9.42
CA VAL A 28 -7.29 -5.98 -9.55
C VAL A 28 -7.69 -7.14 -10.45
N THR A 29 -6.98 -7.34 -11.55
CA THR A 29 -7.31 -8.35 -12.57
C THR A 29 -6.27 -9.46 -12.68
N LEU A 30 -5.00 -9.20 -12.29
CA LEU A 30 -3.93 -10.21 -12.33
C LEU A 30 -4.16 -11.29 -11.29
N SER A 31 -3.98 -12.56 -11.69
CA SER A 31 -4.07 -13.71 -10.78
C SER A 31 -2.80 -13.87 -9.93
N GLU A 32 -1.62 -13.72 -10.56
CA GLU A 32 -0.34 -13.91 -9.88
C GLU A 32 0.07 -12.69 -9.08
N GLU A 33 0.54 -12.94 -7.86
CA GLU A 33 1.08 -11.93 -6.97
C GLU A 33 2.60 -11.92 -7.05
N THR A 34 3.18 -10.72 -7.06
CA THR A 34 4.62 -10.48 -7.06
C THR A 34 5.02 -9.99 -5.68
N ALA A 35 6.00 -10.65 -5.05
CA ALA A 35 6.55 -10.19 -3.79
C ALA A 35 7.21 -8.81 -3.95
N ILE A 36 6.97 -7.91 -3.01
CA ILE A 36 7.59 -6.58 -3.03
C ILE A 36 9.10 -6.68 -2.93
N SER A 37 9.61 -7.62 -2.10
CA SER A 37 11.04 -7.91 -1.98
C SER A 37 11.67 -8.30 -3.32
N ALA A 38 11.00 -9.11 -4.15
CA ALA A 38 11.51 -9.51 -5.45
C ALA A 38 11.68 -8.29 -6.39
N ILE A 39 10.74 -7.34 -6.35
CA ILE A 39 10.85 -6.08 -7.11
C ILE A 39 12.01 -5.21 -6.61
N LEU A 40 12.22 -5.16 -5.29
CA LEU A 40 13.27 -4.36 -4.67
C LEU A 40 14.67 -4.95 -4.89
N ASP A 41 14.78 -6.29 -4.92
CA ASP A 41 16.06 -6.99 -5.13
C ASP A 41 16.52 -6.96 -6.59
N ALA A 42 15.59 -7.03 -7.55
CA ALA A 42 15.90 -7.08 -8.97
C ALA A 42 15.04 -6.08 -9.78
N PRO A 43 15.12 -4.78 -9.51
CA PRO A 43 14.22 -3.79 -10.12
C PRO A 43 14.29 -3.77 -11.65
N ALA A 44 15.45 -4.05 -12.23
CA ALA A 44 15.62 -4.11 -13.68
C ALA A 44 14.73 -5.17 -14.35
N ASP A 45 14.42 -6.25 -13.63
CA ASP A 45 13.56 -7.32 -14.13
C ASP A 45 12.08 -6.95 -14.14
N TYR A 46 11.69 -5.92 -13.38
CA TYR A 46 10.29 -5.53 -13.19
C TYR A 46 9.94 -4.17 -13.77
N VAL A 47 10.89 -3.27 -13.97
CA VAL A 47 10.63 -1.94 -14.54
C VAL A 47 9.91 -2.06 -15.89
N GLY A 48 8.79 -1.35 -16.04
CA GLY A 48 7.93 -1.39 -17.19
C GLY A 48 6.92 -2.55 -17.20
N LYS A 49 7.04 -3.51 -16.29
CA LYS A 49 6.10 -4.64 -16.20
C LYS A 49 4.92 -4.30 -15.30
N LYS A 50 3.76 -4.86 -15.64
CA LYS A 50 2.55 -4.84 -14.83
C LYS A 50 2.64 -5.93 -13.77
N VAL A 51 2.44 -5.57 -12.51
CA VAL A 51 2.51 -6.46 -11.35
C VAL A 51 1.28 -6.31 -10.47
N LYS A 52 0.97 -7.35 -9.70
CA LYS A 52 0.05 -7.30 -8.56
C LYS A 52 0.87 -7.51 -7.29
N VAL A 53 0.73 -6.61 -6.35
CA VAL A 53 1.38 -6.68 -5.03
C VAL A 53 0.36 -6.52 -3.93
N SER A 54 0.60 -7.11 -2.77
CA SER A 54 -0.21 -6.92 -1.56
C SER A 54 0.66 -6.51 -0.39
N GLY A 55 0.09 -5.75 0.53
CA GLY A 55 0.77 -5.34 1.74
C GLY A 55 -0.07 -4.47 2.64
N LEU A 56 0.41 -4.28 3.87
CA LEU A 56 -0.21 -3.37 4.81
C LEU A 56 0.03 -1.92 4.35
N VAL A 57 -1.03 -1.13 4.30
CA VAL A 57 -0.92 0.32 4.05
C VAL A 57 -0.34 0.99 5.29
N ILE A 58 0.91 1.43 5.21
CA ILE A 58 1.61 2.08 6.33
C ILE A 58 1.48 3.60 6.31
N ASP A 59 1.22 4.17 5.14
CA ASP A 59 1.03 5.62 5.00
C ASP A 59 0.14 5.97 3.80
N VAL A 60 -0.57 7.11 3.90
CA VAL A 60 -1.49 7.62 2.88
C VAL A 60 -1.25 9.11 2.70
N CYS A 61 -1.29 9.60 1.47
CA CYS A 61 -1.25 11.03 1.18
C CYS A 61 -2.38 11.77 1.87
N SER A 62 -2.06 12.63 2.85
CA SER A 62 -3.03 13.32 3.69
C SER A 62 -3.80 14.42 2.94
N THR A 63 -3.23 14.96 1.85
CA THR A 63 -3.82 16.09 1.11
C THR A 63 -4.74 15.65 -0.03
N ARG A 64 -4.34 14.62 -0.80
CA ARG A 64 -5.05 14.22 -2.03
C ARG A 64 -5.34 12.74 -2.14
N GLY A 65 -4.88 11.90 -1.23
CA GLY A 65 -5.01 10.45 -1.34
C GLY A 65 -4.37 9.85 -2.61
N CYS A 66 -3.42 10.56 -3.24
CA CYS A 66 -2.87 10.20 -4.55
C CYS A 66 -1.66 9.26 -4.49
N TRP A 67 -1.28 8.81 -3.30
CA TRP A 67 -0.28 7.78 -3.07
C TRP A 67 -0.52 7.08 -1.73
N ILE A 68 -0.05 5.83 -1.66
CA ILE A 68 0.09 5.07 -0.43
C ILE A 68 1.47 4.43 -0.38
N TYR A 69 1.95 4.06 0.81
CA TYR A 69 3.05 3.13 0.99
C TYR A 69 2.52 1.78 1.45
N LEU A 70 2.93 0.72 0.78
CA LEU A 70 2.71 -0.65 1.23
C LEU A 70 3.97 -1.17 1.93
N ALA A 71 3.80 -1.82 3.08
CA ALA A 71 4.85 -2.63 3.68
C ALA A 71 5.21 -3.78 2.75
N GLY A 72 6.49 -4.09 2.65
CA GLY A 72 6.98 -5.27 1.96
C GLY A 72 6.75 -6.55 2.75
N ASP A 73 7.14 -7.64 2.15
CA ASP A 73 7.11 -8.98 2.72
C ASP A 73 8.31 -9.26 3.65
N ARG A 74 9.28 -8.35 3.71
CA ARG A 74 10.39 -8.36 4.66
C ARG A 74 10.37 -7.11 5.55
N ASP A 75 10.95 -7.21 6.74
CA ASP A 75 11.01 -6.11 7.71
C ASP A 75 11.66 -4.85 7.13
N PHE A 76 11.06 -3.70 7.43
CA PHE A 76 11.52 -2.35 7.03
C PHE A 76 11.44 -2.05 5.52
N GLU A 77 11.04 -2.98 4.70
CA GLU A 77 10.78 -2.73 3.29
C GLU A 77 9.44 -2.08 3.06
N LYS A 78 9.40 -1.23 2.07
CA LYS A 78 8.17 -0.60 1.60
C LYS A 78 8.28 -0.18 0.15
N ILE A 79 7.15 -0.16 -0.54
CA ILE A 79 7.06 0.37 -1.89
C ILE A 79 5.99 1.44 -1.98
N ARG A 80 6.27 2.50 -2.73
CA ARG A 80 5.30 3.56 -2.98
C ARG A 80 4.40 3.20 -4.14
N ILE A 81 3.11 3.28 -3.92
CA ILE A 81 2.09 3.24 -4.96
C ILE A 81 1.67 4.67 -5.26
N LYS A 82 1.89 5.15 -6.48
CA LYS A 82 1.44 6.48 -6.93
C LYS A 82 0.38 6.29 -8.00
N VAL A 83 -0.74 6.94 -7.83
CA VAL A 83 -1.84 6.92 -8.81
C VAL A 83 -1.96 8.27 -9.50
N THR A 84 -2.69 8.32 -10.62
CA THR A 84 -3.01 9.57 -11.30
C THR A 84 -3.92 10.41 -10.40
N ASP A 85 -3.57 11.69 -10.23
CA ASP A 85 -4.32 12.60 -9.37
C ASP A 85 -5.76 12.75 -9.88
N GLY A 86 -6.73 12.49 -9.00
CA GLY A 86 -8.15 12.59 -9.30
C GLY A 86 -8.80 11.36 -9.92
N GLU A 87 -8.03 10.38 -10.42
CA GLU A 87 -8.58 9.11 -10.91
C GLU A 87 -8.82 8.11 -9.78
N ILE A 88 -7.84 7.98 -8.90
CA ILE A 88 -7.96 7.18 -7.67
C ILE A 88 -7.63 8.08 -6.48
N VAL A 89 -8.49 8.02 -5.46
CA VAL A 89 -8.28 8.73 -4.20
C VAL A 89 -8.35 7.70 -3.07
N PHE A 90 -7.20 7.41 -2.47
CA PHE A 90 -7.12 6.55 -1.31
C PHE A 90 -7.61 7.31 -0.06
N PRO A 91 -8.55 6.75 0.70
CA PRO A 91 -9.02 7.37 1.93
C PRO A 91 -8.00 7.19 3.06
N MET A 92 -8.00 8.09 4.02
CA MET A 92 -7.08 8.00 5.18
C MET A 92 -7.30 6.73 6.00
N GLU A 93 -8.52 6.20 6.02
CA GLU A 93 -8.92 4.97 6.69
C GLU A 93 -8.25 3.73 6.11
N ALA A 94 -7.67 3.82 4.90
CA ALA A 94 -6.87 2.75 4.32
C ALA A 94 -5.60 2.46 5.14
N ARG A 95 -5.10 3.42 5.92
CA ARG A 95 -3.95 3.21 6.78
C ARG A 95 -4.22 2.12 7.82
N GLY A 96 -3.33 1.14 7.91
CA GLY A 96 -3.48 -0.03 8.77
C GLY A 96 -4.37 -1.13 8.18
N LYS A 97 -4.81 -1.00 6.93
CA LYS A 97 -5.56 -2.03 6.19
C LYS A 97 -4.65 -2.73 5.19
N VAL A 98 -5.04 -3.93 4.79
CA VAL A 98 -4.38 -4.64 3.70
C VAL A 98 -4.92 -4.12 2.37
N ALA A 99 -4.00 -3.79 1.47
CA ALA A 99 -4.33 -3.40 0.11
C ALA A 99 -3.64 -4.33 -0.89
N THR A 100 -4.39 -4.78 -1.89
CA THR A 100 -3.88 -5.42 -3.08
C THR A 100 -3.91 -4.41 -4.22
N VAL A 101 -2.78 -4.21 -4.88
CA VAL A 101 -2.62 -3.17 -5.92
C VAL A 101 -2.09 -3.78 -7.20
N GLU A 102 -2.70 -3.40 -8.31
CA GLU A 102 -2.22 -3.68 -9.65
C GLU A 102 -1.66 -2.40 -10.28
N GLY A 103 -0.47 -2.49 -10.87
CA GLY A 103 0.18 -1.32 -11.46
C GLY A 103 1.45 -1.66 -12.22
N VAL A 104 2.09 -0.63 -12.76
CA VAL A 104 3.34 -0.75 -13.52
C VAL A 104 4.51 -0.28 -12.67
N VAL A 105 5.56 -1.10 -12.59
CA VAL A 105 6.80 -0.73 -11.89
C VAL A 105 7.53 0.36 -12.65
N GLU A 106 7.87 1.44 -11.97
CA GLU A 106 8.61 2.57 -12.53
C GLU A 106 9.87 2.86 -11.73
N SER A 107 10.96 3.16 -12.43
CA SER A 107 12.21 3.67 -11.85
C SER A 107 12.41 5.10 -12.31
N MET A 108 12.70 5.98 -11.37
CA MET A 108 12.92 7.40 -11.60
C MET A 108 14.27 7.82 -11.05
N VAL A 109 15.11 8.43 -11.88
CA VAL A 109 16.34 9.06 -11.42
C VAL A 109 16.00 10.51 -11.07
N LEU A 110 16.15 10.85 -9.81
CA LEU A 110 15.92 12.19 -9.29
C LEU A 110 17.24 12.92 -9.10
N THR A 111 17.29 14.16 -9.53
CA THR A 111 18.40 15.07 -9.19
C THR A 111 18.38 15.37 -7.68
N ARG A 112 19.48 15.92 -7.15
CA ARG A 112 19.55 16.34 -5.75
C ARG A 112 18.44 17.33 -5.40
N GLU A 113 18.18 18.28 -6.29
CA GLU A 113 17.15 19.31 -6.11
C GLU A 113 15.74 18.69 -6.05
N GLU A 114 15.45 17.71 -6.89
CA GLU A 114 14.18 16.99 -6.88
C GLU A 114 14.00 16.14 -5.61
N VAL A 115 15.10 15.52 -5.12
CA VAL A 115 15.09 14.80 -3.83
C VAL A 115 14.77 15.77 -2.69
N ILE A 116 15.45 16.93 -2.63
CA ILE A 116 15.19 17.96 -1.62
C ILE A 116 13.75 18.42 -1.67
N LYS A 117 13.24 18.76 -2.85
CA LYS A 117 11.84 19.20 -3.04
C LYS A 117 10.86 18.16 -2.54
N ARG A 118 11.06 16.89 -2.90
CA ARG A 118 10.20 15.78 -2.50
C ARG A 118 10.21 15.53 -1.00
N ARG A 119 11.40 15.48 -0.38
CA ARG A 119 11.56 15.25 1.06
C ARG A 119 11.01 16.42 1.88
N LYS A 120 11.22 17.66 1.43
CA LYS A 120 10.64 18.84 2.05
C LYS A 120 9.11 18.79 2.04
N HIS A 121 8.52 18.50 0.88
CA HIS A 121 7.06 18.38 0.76
C HIS A 121 6.50 17.27 1.67
N HIS A 122 7.17 16.11 1.74
CA HIS A 122 6.77 15.04 2.63
C HIS A 122 6.88 15.46 4.12
N ALA A 123 7.93 16.15 4.49
CA ALA A 123 8.11 16.67 5.85
C ALA A 123 7.01 17.66 6.22
N GLU A 124 6.65 18.58 5.31
CA GLU A 124 5.53 19.52 5.48
C GLU A 124 4.19 18.79 5.68
N GLU A 125 3.92 17.72 4.89
CA GLU A 125 2.72 16.88 5.05
C GLU A 125 2.67 16.13 6.40
N GLN A 126 3.83 15.76 6.94
CA GLN A 126 3.94 15.03 8.22
C GLN A 126 4.13 15.95 9.43
N GLY A 127 4.32 17.26 9.22
CA GLY A 127 4.58 18.22 10.30
C GLY A 127 5.92 17.98 11.01
N ILE A 128 6.94 17.51 10.27
CA ILE A 128 8.30 17.25 10.78
C ILE A 128 9.31 18.20 10.14
N ASP A 129 10.40 18.48 10.87
CA ASP A 129 11.48 19.30 10.34
C ASP A 129 12.30 18.54 9.29
N PHE A 130 12.77 19.26 8.27
CA PHE A 130 13.62 18.74 7.22
C PHE A 130 14.82 19.67 6.99
N ASP A 131 16.03 19.08 7.04
CA ASP A 131 17.28 19.77 6.69
C ASP A 131 17.68 19.44 5.25
N PRO A 132 17.61 20.39 4.30
CA PRO A 132 18.06 20.19 2.92
C PRO A 132 19.53 19.82 2.78
N ALA A 133 20.39 20.20 3.75
CA ALA A 133 21.80 19.85 3.74
C ALA A 133 22.06 18.35 3.95
N SER A 134 21.09 17.64 4.54
CA SER A 134 21.13 16.18 4.69
C SER A 134 21.10 15.41 3.37
N VAL A 135 20.68 16.06 2.27
CA VAL A 135 20.66 15.46 0.93
C VAL A 135 21.94 15.81 0.20
N THR A 136 22.80 14.85 -0.02
CA THR A 136 24.12 15.04 -0.64
C THR A 136 24.15 14.77 -2.14
N SER A 137 23.22 13.92 -2.65
CA SER A 137 23.18 13.51 -4.06
C SER A 137 21.74 13.28 -4.55
N GLY A 138 21.60 13.06 -5.85
CA GLY A 138 20.38 12.48 -6.42
C GLY A 138 20.17 11.04 -5.98
N GLU A 139 18.97 10.51 -6.21
CA GLU A 139 18.62 9.12 -5.88
C GLU A 139 17.81 8.48 -7.00
N THR A 140 17.91 7.15 -7.13
CA THR A 140 17.00 6.36 -7.93
C THR A 140 15.86 5.88 -7.06
N VAL A 141 14.63 6.21 -7.44
CA VAL A 141 13.42 5.87 -6.69
C VAL A 141 12.60 4.86 -7.48
N LEU A 142 12.29 3.76 -6.83
CA LEU A 142 11.38 2.75 -7.34
C LEU A 142 9.97 3.00 -6.80
N ARG A 143 8.97 2.89 -7.68
CA ARG A 143 7.56 2.99 -7.32
C ARG A 143 6.70 2.13 -8.23
N ILE A 144 5.46 1.90 -7.84
CA ILE A 144 4.45 1.33 -8.73
C ILE A 144 3.47 2.45 -9.10
N ARG A 145 3.28 2.67 -10.41
CA ARG A 145 2.18 3.48 -10.89
C ARG A 145 0.91 2.63 -10.87
N GLY A 146 0.08 2.87 -9.84
CA GLY A 146 -1.14 2.10 -9.59
C GLY A 146 -2.19 2.36 -10.68
N LEU A 147 -2.81 1.29 -11.13
CA LEU A 147 -3.91 1.29 -12.11
C LEU A 147 -5.23 0.91 -11.45
N GLY A 148 -5.17 0.11 -10.40
CA GLY A 148 -6.30 -0.31 -9.60
C GLY A 148 -5.83 -0.88 -8.27
N ALA A 149 -6.73 -0.91 -7.30
CA ALA A 149 -6.49 -1.47 -5.98
C ALA A 149 -7.77 -2.05 -5.40
N SER A 150 -7.60 -2.97 -4.46
CA SER A 150 -8.66 -3.49 -3.59
C SER A 150 -8.18 -3.37 -2.15
N ILE A 151 -8.97 -2.75 -1.27
CA ILE A 151 -8.57 -2.47 0.11
C ILE A 151 -9.62 -3.04 1.07
N ASP A 152 -9.16 -3.83 2.04
CA ASP A 152 -10.01 -4.51 3.01
C ASP A 152 -10.59 -3.53 4.04
N GLY A 153 -11.90 -3.55 4.22
CA GLY A 153 -12.56 -2.86 5.33
C GLY A 153 -12.54 -1.33 5.27
N VAL A 154 -12.60 -0.75 4.06
CA VAL A 154 -12.80 0.69 3.81
C VAL A 154 -14.08 0.94 3.01
#